data_c909e4807682712b7c0e5fa1f54ac232
#
_entry.id   c909e4807682712b7c0e5fa1f54ac232
#
_cell.length_a   1.000
_cell.length_b   1.000
_cell.length_c   1.000
_cell.angle_alpha   90.00
_cell.angle_beta   90.00
_cell.angle_gamma   90.00
#
_symmetry.space_group_name_H-M   'P 1'
#
loop_
_entity.id
_entity.type
_entity.pdbx_description
1 polymer ?
#
loop_
_entity_poly.entity_id
_entity_poly.type
_entity_poly.pdbx_seq_one_letter_code
_entity_poly.pdbx_strand_id
1 'polypeptide(L)'
;MKEPKRSSALVRRETFASYCFLLPSLIFFLGFVIYPMILCVVTSFFDSTMNRADIFVGLANYKTLFADPIFLGALKNTFVIVIVSVPITCIFSLWVSSAIVDLPEWATSLFRCVFYLPVVTGSVAVTVVWKWMYNNYYGIFNYLGKSLGILDKNINWLGDERFALGCIILILLTTSVGQPIVLYVSALGNVDQSIVEAAEVDGANDFQCFWKIKRPAIMPTTLYILVITTINSFQCFALIQLLTSGGPNHKTDTIMYYIYYTAFKQYKYGYGNAMGVVLAVIIAILSAVQFKLGNKDN
;
A
#
# COMPACT_ATOMS: atom_id res chain seq x y z
N MET A 1 -11.03 -36.47 29.11
CA MET A 1 -10.49 -35.88 30.36
C MET A 1 -11.15 -34.52 30.53
N LYS A 2 -11.91 -34.28 31.64
CA LYS A 2 -12.46 -32.94 31.92
C LYS A 2 -11.31 -32.03 32.39
N GLU A 3 -11.09 -30.92 31.72
CA GLU A 3 -10.14 -29.91 32.19
C GLU A 3 -10.50 -29.46 33.61
N PRO A 4 -9.52 -29.31 34.52
CA PRO A 4 -9.78 -28.87 35.88
C PRO A 4 -10.33 -27.43 35.83
N LYS A 5 -11.52 -27.20 36.43
CA LYS A 5 -12.09 -25.85 36.59
C LYS A 5 -11.08 -24.99 37.35
N ARG A 6 -10.39 -24.06 36.63
CA ARG A 6 -9.50 -23.06 37.24
C ARG A 6 -10.31 -22.27 38.29
N SER A 7 -9.75 -22.04 39.47
CA SER A 7 -10.44 -21.27 40.52
C SER A 7 -10.70 -19.84 40.00
N SER A 8 -11.87 -19.29 40.29
CA SER A 8 -12.27 -17.93 39.83
C SER A 8 -11.29 -16.82 40.27
N ALA A 9 -10.59 -17.03 41.39
CA ALA A 9 -9.57 -16.12 41.90
C ALA A 9 -8.29 -16.10 41.02
N LEU A 10 -7.86 -17.27 40.52
CA LEU A 10 -6.72 -17.37 39.61
C LEU A 10 -7.04 -16.70 38.27
N VAL A 11 -8.22 -16.95 37.71
CA VAL A 11 -8.67 -16.32 36.45
C VAL A 11 -8.71 -14.79 36.60
N ARG A 12 -9.24 -14.25 37.69
CA ARG A 12 -9.27 -12.80 37.94
C ARG A 12 -7.87 -12.19 38.03
N ARG A 13 -6.94 -12.88 38.70
CA ARG A 13 -5.54 -12.41 38.84
C ARG A 13 -4.82 -12.45 37.49
N GLU A 14 -4.98 -13.49 36.68
CA GLU A 14 -4.44 -13.60 35.32
C GLU A 14 -5.03 -12.51 34.42
N THR A 15 -6.34 -12.29 34.44
CA THR A 15 -7.01 -11.23 33.69
C THR A 15 -6.51 -9.84 34.08
N PHE A 16 -6.39 -9.55 35.39
CA PHE A 16 -5.86 -8.28 35.86
C PHE A 16 -4.41 -8.04 35.41
N ALA A 17 -3.54 -9.05 35.55
CA ALA A 17 -2.17 -8.98 35.06
C ALA A 17 -2.12 -8.71 33.54
N SER A 18 -2.96 -9.41 32.76
CA SER A 18 -3.06 -9.20 31.31
C SER A 18 -3.44 -7.76 30.94
N TYR A 19 -4.43 -7.18 31.63
CA TYR A 19 -4.79 -5.76 31.43
C TYR A 19 -3.65 -4.81 31.82
N CYS A 20 -2.92 -5.07 32.91
CA CYS A 20 -1.76 -4.27 33.28
C CYS A 20 -0.66 -4.32 32.23
N PHE A 21 -0.42 -5.45 31.57
CA PHE A 21 0.55 -5.55 30.47
C PHE A 21 0.08 -4.86 29.20
N LEU A 22 -1.23 -4.85 28.93
CA LEU A 22 -1.80 -4.15 27.77
C LEU A 22 -1.93 -2.64 27.97
N LEU A 23 -2.00 -2.17 29.21
CA LEU A 23 -2.29 -0.78 29.54
C LEU A 23 -1.31 0.23 28.93
N PRO A 24 0.02 0.06 28.96
CA PRO A 24 0.95 0.98 28.31
C PRO A 24 0.68 1.09 26.80
N SER A 25 0.52 -0.04 26.11
CA SER A 25 0.21 -0.07 24.68
C SER A 25 -1.12 0.61 24.36
N LEU A 26 -2.14 0.38 25.21
CA LEU A 26 -3.46 0.99 25.06
C LEU A 26 -3.42 2.50 25.24
N ILE A 27 -2.67 3.01 26.22
CA ILE A 27 -2.51 4.46 26.46
C ILE A 27 -1.86 5.12 25.22
N PHE A 28 -0.78 4.54 24.70
CA PHE A 28 -0.14 5.07 23.51
C PHE A 28 -1.06 5.01 22.28
N PHE A 29 -1.78 3.91 22.09
CA PHE A 29 -2.74 3.76 21.00
C PHE A 29 -3.87 4.81 21.08
N LEU A 30 -4.48 4.97 22.24
CA LEU A 30 -5.54 5.97 22.45
C LEU A 30 -5.03 7.40 22.28
N GLY A 31 -3.85 7.74 22.84
CA GLY A 31 -3.30 9.09 22.81
C GLY A 31 -2.73 9.50 21.46
N PHE A 32 -2.08 8.59 20.73
CA PHE A 32 -1.37 8.93 19.49
C PHE A 32 -2.07 8.47 18.21
N VAL A 33 -3.06 7.59 18.28
CA VAL A 33 -3.83 7.13 17.12
C VAL A 33 -5.28 7.59 17.20
N ILE A 34 -6.00 7.19 18.25
CA ILE A 34 -7.44 7.46 18.33
C ILE A 34 -7.73 8.95 18.55
N TYR A 35 -7.02 9.59 19.48
CA TYR A 35 -7.23 11.01 19.76
C TYR A 35 -6.97 11.92 18.55
N PRO A 36 -5.83 11.85 17.84
CA PRO A 36 -5.62 12.63 16.61
C PRO A 36 -6.62 12.30 15.49
N MET A 37 -7.06 11.04 15.38
CA MET A 37 -8.09 10.65 14.42
C MET A 37 -9.42 11.34 14.70
N ILE A 38 -9.85 11.37 15.96
CA ILE A 38 -11.06 12.11 16.39
C ILE A 38 -10.90 13.60 16.12
N LEU A 39 -9.75 14.18 16.47
CA LEU A 39 -9.46 15.58 16.17
C LEU A 39 -9.53 15.89 14.69
N CYS A 40 -8.98 15.04 13.83
CA CYS A 40 -9.07 15.18 12.39
C CYS A 40 -10.53 15.22 11.91
N VAL A 41 -11.38 14.32 12.41
CA VAL A 41 -12.82 14.31 12.10
C VAL A 41 -13.49 15.58 12.61
N VAL A 42 -13.25 16.00 13.84
CA VAL A 42 -13.86 17.21 14.42
C VAL A 42 -13.42 18.46 13.65
N THR A 43 -12.12 18.64 13.44
CA THR A 43 -11.58 19.83 12.74
C THR A 43 -11.96 19.89 11.27
N SER A 44 -12.37 18.79 10.65
CA SER A 44 -12.89 18.78 9.27
C SER A 44 -14.18 19.58 9.09
N PHE A 45 -14.92 19.83 10.17
CA PHE A 45 -16.14 20.67 10.17
C PHE A 45 -15.87 22.15 10.48
N PHE A 46 -14.61 22.52 10.64
CA PHE A 46 -14.19 23.88 10.93
C PHE A 46 -13.36 24.47 9.77
N ASP A 47 -13.47 25.78 9.56
CA ASP A 47 -12.48 26.52 8.80
C ASP A 47 -11.32 26.84 9.74
N SER A 48 -10.34 25.93 9.76
CA SER A 48 -9.16 25.98 10.59
C SER A 48 -7.96 26.37 9.74
N THR A 49 -7.37 27.53 10.03
CA THR A 49 -6.19 28.08 9.34
C THR A 49 -5.20 28.58 10.34
N MET A 50 -3.91 28.70 9.98
CA MET A 50 -2.84 29.13 10.86
C MET A 50 -3.08 30.51 11.50
N ASN A 51 -3.80 31.42 10.83
CA ASN A 51 -3.87 32.84 11.19
C ASN A 51 -5.24 33.29 11.74
N ARG A 52 -6.18 32.35 11.92
CA ARG A 52 -7.54 32.66 12.39
C ARG A 52 -7.99 31.66 13.43
N ALA A 53 -8.87 32.12 14.34
CA ALA A 53 -9.59 31.21 15.22
C ALA A 53 -10.45 30.24 14.37
N ASP A 54 -10.59 29.03 14.85
CA ASP A 54 -11.40 28.00 14.20
C ASP A 54 -12.86 28.40 14.14
N ILE A 55 -13.43 28.47 12.94
CA ILE A 55 -14.83 28.83 12.71
C ILE A 55 -15.59 27.58 12.29
N PHE A 56 -16.66 27.23 12.98
CA PHE A 56 -17.50 26.12 12.60
C PHE A 56 -18.24 26.40 11.30
N VAL A 57 -17.99 25.61 10.27
CA VAL A 57 -18.56 25.75 8.92
C VAL A 57 -19.43 24.55 8.50
N GLY A 58 -19.61 23.58 9.39
CA GLY A 58 -20.39 22.38 9.11
C GLY A 58 -19.83 21.61 7.91
N LEU A 59 -20.66 21.34 6.91
CA LEU A 59 -20.27 20.56 5.73
C LEU A 59 -19.69 21.40 4.58
N ALA A 60 -19.36 22.68 4.78
CA ALA A 60 -18.85 23.53 3.70
C ALA A 60 -17.54 23.01 3.10
N ASN A 61 -16.60 22.51 3.94
CA ASN A 61 -15.36 21.90 3.48
C ASN A 61 -15.63 20.73 2.51
N TYR A 62 -16.60 19.87 2.83
CA TYR A 62 -16.96 18.72 1.98
C TYR A 62 -17.62 19.15 0.68
N LYS A 63 -18.48 20.19 0.70
CA LYS A 63 -19.07 20.74 -0.53
C LYS A 63 -18.00 21.32 -1.45
N THR A 64 -17.06 22.09 -0.90
CA THR A 64 -15.92 22.65 -1.64
C THR A 64 -15.07 21.52 -2.21
N LEU A 65 -14.78 20.49 -1.45
CA LEU A 65 -13.96 19.34 -1.82
C LEU A 65 -14.50 18.62 -3.06
N PHE A 66 -15.79 18.31 -3.10
CA PHE A 66 -16.40 17.64 -4.25
C PHE A 66 -16.60 18.55 -5.48
N ALA A 67 -16.43 19.85 -5.32
CA ALA A 67 -16.40 20.82 -6.43
C ALA A 67 -14.96 21.18 -6.88
N ASP A 68 -13.92 20.77 -6.13
CA ASP A 68 -12.53 21.08 -6.41
C ASP A 68 -11.96 20.18 -7.52
N PRO A 69 -11.63 20.74 -8.71
CA PRO A 69 -11.11 19.96 -9.84
C PRO A 69 -9.74 19.34 -9.53
N ILE A 70 -8.91 19.96 -8.66
CA ILE A 70 -7.59 19.44 -8.28
C ILE A 70 -7.79 18.20 -7.40
N PHE A 71 -8.70 18.25 -6.42
CA PHE A 71 -9.03 17.11 -5.60
C PHE A 71 -9.58 15.93 -6.43
N LEU A 72 -10.50 16.20 -7.34
CA LEU A 72 -11.05 15.16 -8.22
C LEU A 72 -9.98 14.56 -9.15
N GLY A 73 -9.05 15.38 -9.64
CA GLY A 73 -7.88 14.95 -10.39
C GLY A 73 -6.97 14.05 -9.56
N ALA A 74 -6.64 14.46 -8.33
CA ALA A 74 -5.82 13.71 -7.39
C ALA A 74 -6.50 12.37 -7.00
N LEU A 75 -7.81 12.37 -6.80
CA LEU A 75 -8.61 11.17 -6.57
C LEU A 75 -8.50 10.20 -7.74
N LYS A 76 -8.71 10.69 -8.97
CA LYS A 76 -8.57 9.89 -10.20
C LYS A 76 -7.16 9.28 -10.32
N ASN A 77 -6.11 10.08 -10.13
CA ASN A 77 -4.73 9.60 -10.20
C ASN A 77 -4.46 8.51 -9.15
N THR A 78 -4.95 8.72 -7.92
CA THR A 78 -4.82 7.72 -6.85
C THR A 78 -5.51 6.41 -7.22
N PHE A 79 -6.73 6.46 -7.76
CA PHE A 79 -7.41 5.27 -8.24
C PHE A 79 -6.67 4.59 -9.40
N VAL A 80 -6.11 5.34 -10.35
CA VAL A 80 -5.29 4.77 -11.42
C VAL A 80 -4.08 4.04 -10.84
N ILE A 81 -3.37 4.65 -9.89
CA ILE A 81 -2.25 4.01 -9.20
C ILE A 81 -2.71 2.69 -8.56
N VAL A 82 -3.80 2.70 -7.79
CA VAL A 82 -4.31 1.51 -7.08
C VAL A 82 -4.71 0.42 -8.05
N ILE A 83 -5.54 0.74 -9.06
CA ILE A 83 -6.08 -0.23 -10.03
C ILE A 83 -4.96 -0.88 -10.84
N VAL A 84 -3.89 -0.15 -11.13
CA VAL A 84 -2.75 -0.69 -11.90
C VAL A 84 -1.76 -1.40 -10.98
N SER A 85 -1.34 -0.75 -9.88
CA SER A 85 -0.25 -1.30 -9.05
C SER A 85 -0.66 -2.52 -8.23
N VAL A 86 -1.87 -2.56 -7.68
CA VAL A 86 -2.28 -3.64 -6.78
C VAL A 86 -2.36 -4.99 -7.50
N PRO A 87 -3.10 -5.14 -8.63
CA PRO A 87 -3.14 -6.42 -9.34
C PRO A 87 -1.77 -6.85 -9.85
N ILE A 88 -0.98 -5.92 -10.42
CA ILE A 88 0.35 -6.24 -10.94
C ILE A 88 1.26 -6.72 -9.81
N THR A 89 1.27 -6.03 -8.67
CA THR A 89 2.07 -6.44 -7.49
C THR A 89 1.65 -7.83 -7.01
N CYS A 90 0.35 -8.08 -6.85
CA CYS A 90 -0.14 -9.39 -6.37
C CYS A 90 0.20 -10.52 -7.35
N ILE A 91 -0.08 -10.33 -8.66
CA ILE A 91 0.17 -11.36 -9.68
C ILE A 91 1.67 -11.62 -9.84
N PHE A 92 2.48 -10.56 -9.97
CA PHE A 92 3.92 -10.68 -10.13
C PHE A 92 4.57 -11.34 -8.90
N SER A 93 4.18 -10.93 -7.70
CA SER A 93 4.73 -11.49 -6.46
C SER A 93 4.34 -12.96 -6.30
N LEU A 94 3.11 -13.34 -6.63
CA LEU A 94 2.68 -14.74 -6.60
C LEU A 94 3.43 -15.58 -7.63
N TRP A 95 3.60 -15.06 -8.85
CA TRP A 95 4.36 -15.74 -9.91
C TRP A 95 5.82 -15.98 -9.51
N VAL A 96 6.52 -14.92 -9.04
CA VAL A 96 7.90 -15.04 -8.56
C VAL A 96 7.99 -16.04 -7.41
N SER A 97 7.08 -15.94 -6.43
CA SER A 97 7.09 -16.82 -5.26
C SER A 97 6.88 -18.29 -5.62
N SER A 98 5.98 -18.56 -6.58
CA SER A 98 5.77 -19.91 -7.07
C SER A 98 6.99 -20.47 -7.81
N ALA A 99 7.75 -19.61 -8.48
CA ALA A 99 8.96 -20.04 -9.19
C ALA A 99 10.16 -20.30 -8.26
N ILE A 100 10.20 -19.67 -7.07
CA ILE A 100 11.36 -19.76 -6.17
C ILE A 100 11.13 -20.65 -4.94
N VAL A 101 9.87 -21.02 -4.62
CA VAL A 101 9.55 -21.75 -3.38
C VAL A 101 10.19 -23.14 -3.35
N ASP A 102 10.27 -23.79 -4.50
CA ASP A 102 10.80 -25.16 -4.62
C ASP A 102 12.33 -25.20 -4.91
N LEU A 103 13.00 -24.00 -4.91
CA LEU A 103 14.45 -23.92 -5.05
C LEU A 103 15.17 -24.27 -3.74
N PRO A 104 16.46 -24.65 -3.80
CA PRO A 104 17.29 -24.84 -2.60
C PRO A 104 17.23 -23.62 -1.67
N GLU A 105 17.29 -23.84 -0.37
CA GLU A 105 17.08 -22.80 0.66
C GLU A 105 18.00 -21.56 0.49
N TRP A 106 19.26 -21.77 0.10
CA TRP A 106 20.18 -20.68 -0.16
C TRP A 106 19.76 -19.79 -1.33
N ALA A 107 19.22 -20.40 -2.40
CA ALA A 107 18.75 -19.67 -3.59
C ALA A 107 17.45 -18.89 -3.26
N THR A 108 16.48 -19.56 -2.62
CA THR A 108 15.26 -18.91 -2.15
C THR A 108 15.57 -17.72 -1.23
N SER A 109 16.52 -17.86 -0.31
CA SER A 109 16.97 -16.79 0.59
C SER A 109 17.63 -15.64 -0.19
N LEU A 110 18.44 -15.94 -1.20
CA LEU A 110 19.07 -14.93 -2.05
C LEU A 110 18.01 -14.13 -2.83
N PHE A 111 17.04 -14.80 -3.47
CA PHE A 111 15.96 -14.12 -4.17
C PHE A 111 15.11 -13.26 -3.23
N ARG A 112 14.73 -13.77 -2.05
CA ARG A 112 14.03 -12.97 -1.03
C ARG A 112 14.82 -11.71 -0.67
N CYS A 113 16.14 -11.83 -0.45
CA CYS A 113 17.01 -10.71 -0.12
C CYS A 113 17.01 -9.67 -1.27
N VAL A 114 17.22 -10.09 -2.51
CA VAL A 114 17.29 -9.20 -3.67
C VAL A 114 15.97 -8.44 -3.88
N PHE A 115 14.83 -9.13 -3.83
CA PHE A 115 13.52 -8.48 -3.99
C PHE A 115 13.11 -7.62 -2.78
N TYR A 116 13.60 -7.94 -1.58
CA TYR A 116 13.30 -7.17 -0.38
C TYR A 116 14.21 -5.95 -0.19
N LEU A 117 15.35 -5.91 -0.88
CA LEU A 117 16.33 -4.81 -0.78
C LEU A 117 15.70 -3.41 -1.04
N PRO A 118 14.85 -3.21 -2.08
CA PRO A 118 14.20 -1.92 -2.29
C PRO A 118 13.26 -1.51 -1.15
N VAL A 119 12.65 -2.47 -0.44
CA VAL A 119 11.73 -2.20 0.67
C VAL A 119 12.46 -1.59 1.88
N VAL A 120 13.67 -2.10 2.17
CA VAL A 120 14.49 -1.58 3.29
C VAL A 120 15.28 -0.33 2.89
N THR A 121 15.40 -0.07 1.59
CA THR A 121 16.06 1.15 1.11
C THR A 121 15.11 2.34 1.31
N GLY A 122 15.58 3.37 1.99
CA GLY A 122 14.77 4.56 2.25
C GLY A 122 14.26 5.22 0.96
N SER A 123 13.03 5.69 0.97
CA SER A 123 12.33 6.29 -0.19
C SER A 123 13.13 7.41 -0.86
N VAL A 124 13.91 8.17 -0.09
CA VAL A 124 14.79 9.24 -0.62
C VAL A 124 15.86 8.68 -1.52
N ALA A 125 16.57 7.63 -1.08
CA ALA A 125 17.64 7.02 -1.87
C ALA A 125 17.10 6.40 -3.17
N VAL A 126 16.00 5.65 -3.07
CA VAL A 126 15.29 5.11 -4.24
C VAL A 126 14.93 6.24 -5.22
N THR A 127 14.34 7.31 -4.72
CA THR A 127 13.90 8.45 -5.54
C THR A 127 15.07 9.11 -6.27
N VAL A 128 16.22 9.30 -5.61
CA VAL A 128 17.41 9.89 -6.23
C VAL A 128 17.91 9.04 -7.39
N VAL A 129 18.00 7.72 -7.20
CA VAL A 129 18.41 6.79 -8.26
C VAL A 129 17.46 6.84 -9.45
N TRP A 130 16.14 6.74 -9.21
CA TRP A 130 15.17 6.79 -10.27
C TRP A 130 15.11 8.15 -10.98
N LYS A 131 15.26 9.25 -10.24
CA LYS A 131 15.33 10.61 -10.83
C LYS A 131 16.54 10.76 -11.76
N TRP A 132 17.66 10.14 -11.41
CA TRP A 132 18.82 10.05 -12.29
C TRP A 132 18.53 9.18 -13.53
N MET A 133 17.90 8.01 -13.36
CA MET A 133 17.55 7.12 -14.46
C MET A 133 16.57 7.78 -15.46
N TYR A 134 15.62 8.59 -14.97
CA TYR A 134 14.66 9.35 -15.79
C TYR A 134 15.18 10.69 -16.29
N ASN A 135 16.44 11.04 -16.03
CA ASN A 135 16.97 12.33 -16.45
C ASN A 135 16.87 12.50 -17.97
N ASN A 136 16.44 13.70 -18.40
CA ASN A 136 16.21 14.00 -19.82
C ASN A 136 17.50 13.94 -20.64
N TYR A 137 18.66 14.35 -20.09
CA TYR A 137 19.90 14.51 -20.85
C TYR A 137 20.79 13.27 -20.76
N TYR A 138 20.97 12.69 -19.59
CA TYR A 138 21.91 11.59 -19.31
C TYR A 138 21.26 10.36 -18.68
N GLY A 139 19.93 10.32 -18.62
CA GLY A 139 19.22 9.20 -18.02
C GLY A 139 19.29 7.93 -18.86
N ILE A 140 19.42 6.80 -18.18
CA ILE A 140 19.61 5.49 -18.82
C ILE A 140 18.42 5.11 -19.72
N PHE A 141 17.19 5.50 -19.40
CA PHE A 141 16.02 5.19 -20.24
C PHE A 141 16.06 5.88 -21.60
N ASN A 142 16.50 7.14 -21.66
CA ASN A 142 16.68 7.85 -22.92
C ASN A 142 17.87 7.28 -23.71
N TYR A 143 18.95 6.91 -23.01
CA TYR A 143 20.11 6.28 -23.64
C TYR A 143 19.74 4.94 -24.28
N LEU A 144 19.11 4.03 -23.53
CA LEU A 144 18.69 2.72 -24.04
C LEU A 144 17.65 2.86 -25.14
N GLY A 145 16.65 3.74 -24.99
CA GLY A 145 15.62 3.96 -25.98
C GLY A 145 16.16 4.43 -27.32
N LYS A 146 17.17 5.29 -27.31
CA LYS A 146 17.87 5.72 -28.53
C LYS A 146 18.76 4.63 -29.11
N SER A 147 19.53 3.93 -28.29
CA SER A 147 20.43 2.87 -28.72
C SER A 147 19.67 1.71 -29.38
N LEU A 148 18.44 1.45 -28.93
CA LEU A 148 17.55 0.42 -29.49
C LEU A 148 16.71 0.93 -30.68
N GLY A 149 16.85 2.21 -31.08
CA GLY A 149 16.07 2.82 -32.17
C GLY A 149 14.57 3.01 -31.84
N ILE A 150 14.19 2.93 -30.55
CA ILE A 150 12.80 3.10 -30.10
C ILE A 150 12.45 4.58 -29.96
N LEU A 151 13.44 5.41 -29.64
CA LEU A 151 13.25 6.85 -29.42
C LEU A 151 14.09 7.67 -30.40
N ASP A 152 13.47 8.59 -31.12
CA ASP A 152 14.15 9.57 -31.97
C ASP A 152 14.74 10.75 -31.16
N LYS A 153 14.04 11.11 -30.09
CA LYS A 153 14.38 12.27 -29.22
C LYS A 153 14.32 11.89 -27.75
N ASN A 154 15.03 12.67 -26.92
CA ASN A 154 14.92 12.51 -25.47
C ASN A 154 13.51 12.84 -25.00
N ILE A 155 12.98 12.01 -24.13
CA ILE A 155 11.69 12.21 -23.45
C ILE A 155 11.98 12.79 -22.07
N ASN A 156 11.24 13.83 -21.69
CA ASN A 156 11.22 14.33 -20.31
C ASN A 156 10.21 13.52 -19.49
N TRP A 157 10.62 12.33 -19.06
CA TRP A 157 9.76 11.31 -18.43
C TRP A 157 8.91 11.84 -17.29
N LEU A 158 9.49 12.64 -16.39
CA LEU A 158 8.80 13.18 -15.21
C LEU A 158 8.17 14.55 -15.45
N GLY A 159 8.53 15.23 -16.54
CA GLY A 159 8.00 16.54 -16.90
C GLY A 159 6.93 16.52 -18.00
N ASP A 160 6.66 15.38 -18.61
CA ASP A 160 5.58 15.23 -19.60
C ASP A 160 4.34 14.61 -18.93
N GLU A 161 3.18 15.27 -19.06
CA GLU A 161 1.90 14.86 -18.47
C GLU A 161 1.49 13.43 -18.86
N ARG A 162 1.92 12.95 -20.03
CA ARG A 162 1.57 11.62 -20.55
C ARG A 162 2.30 10.49 -19.86
N PHE A 163 3.54 10.73 -19.41
CA PHE A 163 4.42 9.68 -18.90
C PHE A 163 4.63 9.74 -17.39
N ALA A 164 4.53 10.94 -16.79
CA ALA A 164 4.92 11.15 -15.40
C ALA A 164 4.24 10.21 -14.41
N LEU A 165 2.92 10.00 -14.51
CA LEU A 165 2.18 9.10 -13.64
C LEU A 165 2.59 7.64 -13.84
N GLY A 166 2.80 7.22 -15.11
CA GLY A 166 3.27 5.87 -15.43
C GLY A 166 4.67 5.58 -14.86
N CYS A 167 5.57 6.56 -14.93
CA CYS A 167 6.90 6.47 -14.33
C CYS A 167 6.84 6.27 -12.82
N ILE A 168 5.95 7.00 -12.13
CA ILE A 168 5.73 6.84 -10.69
C ILE A 168 5.18 5.45 -10.36
N ILE A 169 4.21 4.97 -11.14
CA ILE A 169 3.66 3.61 -10.97
C ILE A 169 4.75 2.55 -11.11
N LEU A 170 5.64 2.69 -12.10
CA LEU A 170 6.75 1.76 -12.28
C LEU A 170 7.68 1.73 -11.07
N ILE A 171 8.03 2.88 -10.50
CA ILE A 171 8.84 2.94 -9.29
C ILE A 171 8.11 2.28 -8.12
N LEU A 172 6.82 2.60 -7.95
CA LEU A 172 6.00 2.02 -6.89
C LEU A 172 5.97 0.49 -6.99
N LEU A 173 5.81 -0.07 -8.19
CA LEU A 173 5.84 -1.51 -8.42
C LEU A 173 7.16 -2.12 -7.97
N THR A 174 8.30 -1.55 -8.37
CA THR A 174 9.62 -2.09 -8.00
C THR A 174 9.90 -2.06 -6.49
N THR A 175 9.32 -1.11 -5.78
CA THR A 175 9.48 -0.98 -4.32
C THR A 175 8.44 -1.76 -3.52
N SER A 176 7.31 -2.13 -4.12
CA SER A 176 6.18 -2.74 -3.41
C SER A 176 6.14 -4.28 -3.49
N VAL A 177 6.86 -4.91 -4.43
CA VAL A 177 6.77 -6.36 -4.65
C VAL A 177 7.50 -7.21 -3.60
N GLY A 178 8.50 -6.65 -2.93
CA GLY A 178 9.39 -7.42 -2.04
C GLY A 178 8.67 -8.04 -0.85
N GLN A 179 7.86 -7.27 -0.14
CA GLN A 179 7.10 -7.78 1.02
C GLN A 179 6.06 -8.85 0.62
N PRO A 180 5.23 -8.67 -0.42
CA PRO A 180 4.36 -9.72 -0.94
C PRO A 180 5.08 -11.00 -1.33
N ILE A 181 6.25 -10.92 -1.99
CA ILE A 181 7.05 -12.10 -2.36
C ILE A 181 7.42 -12.90 -1.12
N VAL A 182 7.96 -12.26 -0.09
CA VAL A 182 8.35 -12.94 1.16
C VAL A 182 7.14 -13.63 1.82
N LEU A 183 5.98 -12.96 1.85
CA LEU A 183 4.76 -13.50 2.41
C LEU A 183 4.23 -14.70 1.62
N TYR A 184 4.21 -14.60 0.28
CA TYR A 184 3.78 -15.71 -0.56
C TYR A 184 4.72 -16.90 -0.49
N VAL A 185 6.04 -16.71 -0.50
CA VAL A 185 6.99 -17.82 -0.34
C VAL A 185 6.80 -18.53 0.99
N SER A 186 6.57 -17.77 2.07
CA SER A 186 6.28 -18.37 3.39
C SER A 186 4.94 -19.13 3.39
N ALA A 187 3.91 -18.57 2.77
CA ALA A 187 2.60 -19.22 2.70
C ALA A 187 2.62 -20.49 1.84
N LEU A 188 3.29 -20.43 0.68
CA LEU A 188 3.43 -21.59 -0.20
C LEU A 188 4.27 -22.72 0.44
N GLY A 189 5.34 -22.35 1.17
CA GLY A 189 6.15 -23.32 1.90
C GLY A 189 5.46 -23.97 3.10
N ASN A 190 4.35 -23.40 3.59
CA ASN A 190 3.52 -23.98 4.66
C ASN A 190 2.36 -24.85 4.13
N VAL A 191 2.19 -24.99 2.83
CA VAL A 191 1.20 -25.91 2.26
C VAL A 191 1.63 -27.35 2.56
N ASP A 192 0.70 -28.17 3.03
CA ASP A 192 0.98 -29.56 3.37
C ASP A 192 1.42 -30.34 2.13
N GLN A 193 2.70 -30.73 2.11
CA GLN A 193 3.31 -31.40 1.00
C GLN A 193 2.67 -32.78 0.73
N SER A 194 2.15 -33.44 1.78
CA SER A 194 1.49 -34.73 1.65
C SER A 194 0.23 -34.66 0.76
N ILE A 195 -0.49 -33.54 0.79
CA ILE A 195 -1.67 -33.31 -0.05
C ILE A 195 -1.25 -33.11 -1.52
N VAL A 196 -0.14 -32.42 -1.73
CA VAL A 196 0.40 -32.19 -3.10
C VAL A 196 0.89 -33.52 -3.70
N GLU A 197 1.67 -34.30 -2.95
CA GLU A 197 2.17 -35.61 -3.37
C GLU A 197 1.03 -36.61 -3.65
N ALA A 198 -0.02 -36.65 -2.81
CA ALA A 198 -1.19 -37.48 -3.06
C ALA A 198 -1.88 -37.11 -4.37
N ALA A 199 -2.03 -35.80 -4.67
CA ALA A 199 -2.63 -35.36 -5.93
C ALA A 199 -1.75 -35.71 -7.15
N GLU A 200 -0.44 -35.68 -7.02
CA GLU A 200 0.50 -36.08 -8.08
C GLU A 200 0.37 -37.62 -8.37
N VAL A 201 0.23 -38.41 -7.30
CA VAL A 201 -0.04 -39.87 -7.46
C VAL A 201 -1.38 -40.11 -8.16
N ASP A 202 -2.38 -39.26 -7.91
CA ASP A 202 -3.69 -39.29 -8.58
C ASP A 202 -3.63 -38.73 -10.04
N GLY A 203 -2.44 -38.32 -10.53
CA GLY A 203 -2.22 -37.88 -11.90
C GLY A 203 -2.43 -36.38 -12.12
N ALA A 204 -2.48 -35.56 -11.06
CA ALA A 204 -2.54 -34.11 -11.21
C ALA A 204 -1.18 -33.56 -11.68
N ASN A 205 -1.21 -32.67 -12.67
CA ASN A 205 -0.03 -31.93 -13.08
C ASN A 205 0.22 -30.69 -12.18
N ASP A 206 1.42 -30.08 -12.26
CA ASP A 206 1.83 -28.92 -11.45
C ASP A 206 0.83 -27.77 -11.51
N PHE A 207 0.25 -27.48 -12.69
CA PHE A 207 -0.75 -26.45 -12.86
C PHE A 207 -2.05 -26.76 -12.09
N GLN A 208 -2.48 -28.03 -12.10
CA GLN A 208 -3.65 -28.48 -11.34
C GLN A 208 -3.38 -28.44 -9.83
N CYS A 209 -2.20 -28.87 -9.39
CA CYS A 209 -1.77 -28.78 -7.99
C CYS A 209 -1.75 -27.33 -7.54
N PHE A 210 -1.20 -26.42 -8.35
CA PHE A 210 -1.18 -25.00 -8.03
C PHE A 210 -2.59 -24.42 -7.89
N TRP A 211 -3.44 -24.60 -8.91
CA TRP A 211 -4.76 -23.94 -8.92
C TRP A 211 -5.79 -24.57 -7.98
N LYS A 212 -5.73 -25.90 -7.75
CA LYS A 212 -6.73 -26.62 -6.94
C LYS A 212 -6.30 -26.82 -5.49
N ILE A 213 -4.98 -26.79 -5.18
CA ILE A 213 -4.46 -27.08 -3.84
C ILE A 213 -3.70 -25.87 -3.29
N LYS A 214 -2.56 -25.47 -3.92
CA LYS A 214 -1.70 -24.41 -3.38
C LYS A 214 -2.43 -23.06 -3.33
N ARG A 215 -3.10 -22.62 -4.40
CA ARG A 215 -3.81 -21.34 -4.46
C ARG A 215 -4.93 -21.20 -3.42
N PRO A 216 -5.87 -22.14 -3.25
CA PRO A 216 -6.86 -22.04 -2.18
C PRO A 216 -6.23 -22.02 -0.78
N ALA A 217 -5.20 -22.81 -0.53
CA ALA A 217 -4.52 -22.87 0.76
C ALA A 217 -3.89 -21.51 1.16
N ILE A 218 -3.37 -20.74 0.19
CA ILE A 218 -2.76 -19.42 0.42
C ILE A 218 -3.74 -18.25 0.30
N MET A 219 -5.04 -18.50 0.08
CA MET A 219 -6.05 -17.46 -0.12
C MET A 219 -6.11 -16.44 1.01
N PRO A 220 -6.03 -16.81 2.31
CA PRO A 220 -5.97 -15.85 3.40
C PRO A 220 -4.77 -14.89 3.29
N THR A 221 -3.61 -15.41 2.92
CA THR A 221 -2.40 -14.59 2.69
C THR A 221 -2.58 -13.68 1.47
N THR A 222 -3.20 -14.17 0.41
CA THR A 222 -3.50 -13.35 -0.78
C THR A 222 -4.42 -12.17 -0.44
N LEU A 223 -5.46 -12.41 0.37
CA LEU A 223 -6.34 -11.34 0.85
C LEU A 223 -5.60 -10.32 1.70
N TYR A 224 -4.76 -10.78 2.63
CA TYR A 224 -3.93 -9.88 3.43
C TYR A 224 -3.04 -9.00 2.53
N ILE A 225 -2.35 -9.60 1.56
CA ILE A 225 -1.49 -8.87 0.62
C ILE A 225 -2.31 -7.87 -0.21
N LEU A 226 -3.47 -8.27 -0.71
CA LEU A 226 -4.36 -7.41 -1.48
C LEU A 226 -4.78 -6.17 -0.68
N VAL A 227 -5.24 -6.36 0.55
CA VAL A 227 -5.69 -5.27 1.42
C VAL A 227 -4.56 -4.33 1.78
N ILE A 228 -3.41 -4.87 2.24
CA ILE A 228 -2.29 -4.03 2.68
C ILE A 228 -1.66 -3.27 1.50
N THR A 229 -1.55 -3.89 0.32
CA THR A 229 -1.04 -3.24 -0.89
C THR A 229 -2.00 -2.14 -1.35
N THR A 230 -3.31 -2.36 -1.25
CA THR A 230 -4.31 -1.33 -1.55
C THR A 230 -4.15 -0.12 -0.61
N ILE A 231 -4.07 -0.35 0.70
CA ILE A 231 -3.88 0.72 1.70
C ILE A 231 -2.59 1.51 1.40
N ASN A 232 -1.47 0.82 1.17
CA ASN A 232 -0.18 1.45 0.88
C ASN A 232 -0.22 2.27 -0.43
N SER A 233 -0.91 1.77 -1.46
CA SER A 233 -1.04 2.47 -2.75
C SER A 233 -1.87 3.76 -2.63
N PHE A 234 -2.94 3.76 -1.81
CA PHE A 234 -3.69 4.98 -1.51
C PHE A 234 -2.87 6.01 -0.72
N GLN A 235 -1.92 5.56 0.08
CA GLN A 235 -1.04 6.40 0.89
C GLN A 235 0.24 6.83 0.14
N CYS A 236 0.30 6.68 -1.19
CA CYS A 236 1.45 7.09 -1.99
C CYS A 236 1.68 8.61 -1.91
N PHE A 237 2.64 9.02 -1.08
CA PHE A 237 3.01 10.41 -0.83
C PHE A 237 4.47 10.69 -1.19
N ALA A 238 5.41 9.93 -0.61
CA ALA A 238 6.83 10.24 -0.68
C ALA A 238 7.37 10.29 -2.11
N LEU A 239 6.94 9.36 -2.98
CA LEU A 239 7.34 9.34 -4.38
C LEU A 239 6.86 10.59 -5.12
N ILE A 240 5.60 11.02 -4.91
CA ILE A 240 5.05 12.22 -5.52
C ILE A 240 5.82 13.46 -5.06
N GLN A 241 5.98 13.61 -3.73
CA GLN A 241 6.67 14.75 -3.13
C GLN A 241 8.12 14.89 -3.65
N LEU A 242 8.85 13.79 -3.75
CA LEU A 242 10.27 13.80 -4.07
C LEU A 242 10.56 13.84 -5.58
N LEU A 243 9.71 13.23 -6.43
CA LEU A 243 9.93 13.14 -7.87
C LEU A 243 9.39 14.35 -8.62
N THR A 244 8.12 14.68 -8.41
CA THR A 244 7.37 15.61 -9.25
C THR A 244 6.77 16.79 -8.49
N SER A 245 6.65 16.67 -7.16
CA SER A 245 5.89 17.63 -6.33
C SER A 245 4.50 17.94 -6.92
N GLY A 246 3.82 16.87 -7.43
CA GLY A 246 2.49 16.98 -8.06
C GLY A 246 2.48 17.38 -9.53
N GLY A 247 3.62 17.86 -10.06
CA GLY A 247 3.72 18.31 -11.46
C GLY A 247 3.81 17.18 -12.49
N PRO A 248 3.73 17.52 -13.79
CA PRO A 248 3.31 18.80 -14.33
C PRO A 248 1.80 19.05 -14.17
N ASN A 249 1.41 20.29 -13.97
CA ASN A 249 -0.01 20.72 -13.96
C ASN A 249 -0.96 19.85 -13.09
N HIS A 250 -0.56 19.48 -11.89
CA HIS A 250 -1.31 18.60 -10.98
C HIS A 250 -1.63 17.18 -11.53
N LYS A 251 -0.94 16.76 -12.62
CA LYS A 251 -1.18 15.46 -13.27
C LYS A 251 -0.64 14.25 -12.49
N THR A 252 0.21 14.49 -11.52
CA THR A 252 0.72 13.42 -10.63
C THR A 252 0.26 13.58 -9.19
N ASP A 253 -0.59 14.56 -8.89
CA ASP A 253 -1.14 14.70 -7.55
C ASP A 253 -1.87 13.42 -7.15
N THR A 254 -1.56 12.93 -5.95
CA THR A 254 -2.35 11.93 -5.24
C THR A 254 -3.14 12.61 -4.12
N ILE A 255 -4.20 11.97 -3.63
CA ILE A 255 -4.97 12.52 -2.51
C ILE A 255 -4.04 12.80 -1.31
N MET A 256 -3.15 11.86 -0.99
CA MET A 256 -2.24 12.00 0.15
C MET A 256 -1.27 13.17 -0.02
N TYR A 257 -0.76 13.39 -1.24
CA TYR A 257 0.07 14.56 -1.55
C TYR A 257 -0.73 15.87 -1.46
N TYR A 258 -1.96 15.89 -1.98
CA TYR A 258 -2.79 17.07 -1.97
C TYR A 258 -3.26 17.45 -0.55
N ILE A 259 -3.52 16.46 0.33
CA ILE A 259 -3.74 16.68 1.76
C ILE A 259 -2.54 17.39 2.38
N TYR A 260 -1.33 16.86 2.15
CA TYR A 260 -0.10 17.47 2.65
C TYR A 260 0.09 18.90 2.15
N TYR A 261 -0.06 19.11 0.85
CA TYR A 261 0.10 20.44 0.24
C TYR A 261 -0.89 21.45 0.82
N THR A 262 -2.15 21.08 0.95
CA THR A 262 -3.21 21.92 1.49
C THR A 262 -3.03 22.22 2.98
N ALA A 263 -2.74 21.21 3.78
CA ALA A 263 -2.59 21.37 5.23
C ALA A 263 -1.28 22.10 5.58
N PHE A 264 -0.13 21.71 4.99
CA PHE A 264 1.18 22.16 5.43
C PHE A 264 1.82 23.25 4.57
N LYS A 265 1.36 23.43 3.32
CA LYS A 265 1.85 24.50 2.44
C LYS A 265 0.87 25.66 2.32
N GLN A 266 -0.43 25.36 2.30
CA GLN A 266 -1.48 26.39 2.27
C GLN A 266 -2.03 26.73 3.66
N TYR A 267 -1.67 25.95 4.70
CA TYR A 267 -2.14 26.13 6.08
C TYR A 267 -3.66 26.08 6.24
N LYS A 268 -4.36 25.32 5.39
CA LYS A 268 -5.81 25.11 5.43
C LYS A 268 -6.10 23.76 6.11
N TYR A 269 -5.98 23.74 7.44
CA TYR A 269 -6.04 22.49 8.21
C TYR A 269 -7.42 21.85 8.15
N GLY A 270 -8.51 22.63 8.28
CA GLY A 270 -9.87 22.10 8.24
C GLY A 270 -10.20 21.43 6.91
N TYR A 271 -9.82 22.06 5.80
CA TYR A 271 -10.02 21.49 4.46
C TYR A 271 -9.12 20.26 4.21
N GLY A 272 -7.85 20.30 4.65
CA GLY A 272 -6.95 19.15 4.61
C GLY A 272 -7.48 17.95 5.40
N ASN A 273 -8.03 18.20 6.59
CA ASN A 273 -8.64 17.17 7.42
C ASN A 273 -9.90 16.59 6.80
N ALA A 274 -10.74 17.39 6.12
CA ALA A 274 -11.90 16.89 5.39
C ALA A 274 -11.49 15.93 4.27
N MET A 275 -10.42 16.24 3.52
CA MET A 275 -9.84 15.32 2.54
C MET A 275 -9.33 14.03 3.20
N GLY A 276 -8.67 14.13 4.35
CA GLY A 276 -8.18 12.98 5.11
C GLY A 276 -9.31 12.05 5.55
N VAL A 277 -10.42 12.61 6.03
CA VAL A 277 -11.62 11.83 6.41
C VAL A 277 -12.19 11.11 5.21
N VAL A 278 -12.33 11.78 4.05
CA VAL A 278 -12.84 11.17 2.82
C VAL A 278 -11.91 10.04 2.36
N LEU A 279 -10.60 10.23 2.39
CA LEU A 279 -9.63 9.20 2.07
C LEU A 279 -9.77 7.98 3.00
N ALA A 280 -9.88 8.21 4.30
CA ALA A 280 -10.05 7.14 5.29
C ALA A 280 -11.34 6.32 5.03
N VAL A 281 -12.45 7.00 4.72
CA VAL A 281 -13.72 6.34 4.38
C VAL A 281 -13.60 5.51 3.10
N ILE A 282 -12.96 6.04 2.05
CA ILE A 282 -12.72 5.31 0.79
C ILE A 282 -11.92 4.02 1.06
N ILE A 283 -10.79 4.15 1.78
CA ILE A 283 -9.95 2.99 2.10
C ILE A 283 -10.72 1.97 2.94
N ALA A 284 -11.47 2.40 3.96
CA ALA A 284 -12.25 1.52 4.82
C ALA A 284 -13.31 0.74 4.02
N ILE A 285 -14.05 1.41 3.12
CA ILE A 285 -15.06 0.76 2.28
C ILE A 285 -14.40 -0.27 1.36
N LEU A 286 -13.32 0.11 0.66
CA LEU A 286 -12.64 -0.80 -0.26
C LEU A 286 -12.05 -2.00 0.47
N SER A 287 -11.41 -1.80 1.62
CA SER A 287 -10.86 -2.89 2.43
C SER A 287 -11.96 -3.82 2.95
N ALA A 288 -13.10 -3.28 3.38
CA ALA A 288 -14.24 -4.08 3.81
C ALA A 288 -14.84 -4.90 2.65
N VAL A 289 -14.92 -4.32 1.45
CA VAL A 289 -15.37 -5.03 0.24
C VAL A 289 -14.41 -6.14 -0.13
N GLN A 290 -13.11 -5.88 -0.15
CA GLN A 290 -12.07 -6.88 -0.43
C GLN A 290 -12.15 -8.05 0.55
N PHE A 291 -12.25 -7.75 1.85
CA PHE A 291 -12.36 -8.77 2.89
C PHE A 291 -13.65 -9.61 2.75
N LYS A 292 -14.79 -8.97 2.45
CA LYS A 292 -16.06 -9.67 2.27
C LYS A 292 -16.06 -10.57 1.03
N LEU A 293 -15.46 -10.12 -0.07
CA LEU A 293 -15.38 -10.91 -1.31
C LEU A 293 -14.46 -12.12 -1.11
N GLY A 294 -13.31 -11.91 -0.48
CA GLY A 294 -12.37 -13.00 -0.28
C GLY A 294 -12.80 -14.04 0.76
N ASN A 295 -13.68 -13.68 1.70
CA ASN A 295 -14.23 -14.65 2.68
C ASN A 295 -15.40 -15.48 2.11
N LYS A 296 -15.90 -15.19 0.90
CA LYS A 296 -16.94 -15.98 0.25
C LYS A 296 -16.41 -17.25 -0.44
N ASP A 297 -15.13 -17.28 -0.72
CA ASP A 297 -14.48 -18.38 -1.44
C ASP A 297 -13.85 -19.42 -0.47
N ASN A 298 -14.00 -19.22 0.84
CA ASN A 298 -13.70 -20.16 1.91
C ASN A 298 -15.02 -20.69 2.54
#